data_d85abefe78db6e486dd0b5efbb6da036
#
_entry.id   d85abefe78db6e486dd0b5efbb6da036
#
_cell.length_a   1.000
_cell.length_b   1.000
_cell.length_c   1.000
_cell.angle_alpha   90.00
_cell.angle_beta   90.00
_cell.angle_gamma   90.00
#
_symmetry.space_group_name_H-M   'P 1'
#
loop_
_entity.id
_entity.type
_entity.pdbx_description
1 polymer ?
#
loop_
_entity_poly.entity_id
_entity_poly.type
_entity_poly.pdbx_seq_one_letter_code
_entity_poly.pdbx_strand_id
1 'polypeptide(L)'
;RTSNYKNLFDPSTGLMRGRLDDGSWITPFDDQYPYYEYMYREANAWQQAFFAPHDTEGLIGLYPSREAFGAQLDKLFSIPWKGYEVDNLSGFIGQYCHGNQPDHGFPYLYYFIGRQERSQELLDHILDRFYGMGPEGLALSGMDDAGEMSSWYVFNAIGLYTYSPADPEYIVTVPLFDKVAVTLGDGSRWSIRREGTGRRITGITCGGNPVGGWFVSHDALGKGELVIATSEK
;
A
#
# COMPACT_ATOMS: atom_id res chain seq x y z
N ARG A 1 14.93 -18.38 2.51
CA ARG A 1 15.49 -17.01 2.56
C ARG A 1 14.41 -15.95 2.64
N THR A 2 13.22 -16.19 2.08
CA THR A 2 12.10 -15.23 2.11
C THR A 2 11.65 -14.84 3.52
N SER A 3 11.89 -15.68 4.53
CA SER A 3 11.55 -15.40 5.93
C SER A 3 12.64 -14.67 6.72
N ASN A 4 13.80 -14.33 6.09
CA ASN A 4 14.93 -13.76 6.81
C ASN A 4 14.67 -12.35 7.37
N TYR A 5 13.70 -11.61 6.80
CA TYR A 5 13.29 -10.31 7.33
C TYR A 5 12.85 -10.39 8.81
N LYS A 6 12.30 -11.55 9.25
CA LYS A 6 11.89 -11.78 10.65
C LYS A 6 13.05 -11.68 11.64
N ASN A 7 14.27 -11.93 11.19
CA ASN A 7 15.47 -11.82 12.02
C ASN A 7 15.85 -10.36 12.34
N LEU A 8 15.30 -9.41 11.57
CA LEU A 8 15.54 -7.98 11.75
C LEU A 8 14.45 -7.31 12.58
N PHE A 9 13.37 -8.01 12.90
CA PHE A 9 12.30 -7.45 13.73
C PHE A 9 12.74 -7.31 15.17
N ASP A 10 12.78 -6.07 15.67
CA ASP A 10 13.04 -5.75 17.06
C ASP A 10 11.72 -5.63 17.83
N PRO A 11 11.34 -6.63 18.64
CA PRO A 11 10.05 -6.60 19.33
C PRO A 11 9.94 -5.49 20.38
N SER A 12 11.05 -4.90 20.81
CA SER A 12 11.05 -3.77 21.75
C SER A 12 10.58 -2.47 21.11
N THR A 13 10.76 -2.32 19.80
CA THR A 13 10.36 -1.14 19.03
C THR A 13 9.17 -1.41 18.09
N GLY A 14 8.97 -2.66 17.70
CA GLY A 14 8.02 -3.07 16.66
C GLY A 14 8.47 -2.67 15.25
N LEU A 15 9.76 -2.49 15.02
CA LEU A 15 10.35 -2.05 13.75
C LEU A 15 11.45 -3.01 13.28
N MET A 16 11.78 -2.95 12.00
CA MET A 16 12.95 -3.64 11.46
C MET A 16 14.21 -2.86 11.82
N ARG A 17 15.22 -3.54 12.37
CA ARG A 17 16.47 -2.93 12.84
C ARG A 17 17.67 -3.75 12.42
N GLY A 18 18.78 -3.10 12.10
CA GLY A 18 20.02 -3.76 11.74
C GLY A 18 20.60 -4.55 12.92
N ARG A 19 21.19 -5.72 12.61
CA ARG A 19 21.89 -6.59 13.57
C ARG A 19 23.33 -6.82 13.16
N LEU A 20 24.20 -6.96 14.15
CA LEU A 20 25.58 -7.37 13.96
C LEU A 20 25.69 -8.92 13.87
N ASP A 21 26.84 -9.41 13.46
CA ASP A 21 27.11 -10.85 13.30
C ASP A 21 26.97 -11.64 14.62
N ASP A 22 27.22 -11.00 15.76
CA ASP A 22 27.01 -11.58 17.09
C ASP A 22 25.53 -11.61 17.53
N GLY A 23 24.63 -11.07 16.69
CA GLY A 23 23.20 -10.99 16.93
C GLY A 23 22.75 -9.80 17.76
N SER A 24 23.66 -8.91 18.18
CA SER A 24 23.29 -7.67 18.87
C SER A 24 22.67 -6.65 17.92
N TRP A 25 21.81 -5.78 18.47
CA TRP A 25 21.21 -4.70 17.70
C TRP A 25 22.21 -3.56 17.48
N ILE A 26 22.22 -3.00 16.26
CA ILE A 26 23.04 -1.83 15.96
C ILE A 26 22.57 -0.64 16.82
N THR A 27 23.51 0.04 17.47
CA THR A 27 23.26 1.23 18.29
C THR A 27 24.25 2.35 17.93
N PRO A 28 23.86 3.65 18.05
CA PRO A 28 22.55 4.16 18.48
C PRO A 28 21.44 3.88 17.45
N PHE A 29 20.18 3.94 17.86
CA PHE A 29 19.02 3.75 17.01
C PHE A 29 18.08 4.95 17.12
N ASP A 30 17.92 5.69 16.04
CA ASP A 30 16.86 6.70 15.84
C ASP A 30 15.91 6.18 14.76
N ASP A 31 14.68 5.86 15.13
CA ASP A 31 13.66 5.27 14.27
C ASP A 31 13.16 6.20 13.16
N GLN A 32 13.42 7.49 13.27
CA GLN A 32 12.98 8.51 12.30
C GLN A 32 14.11 9.10 11.47
N TYR A 33 15.37 8.73 11.75
CA TYR A 33 16.49 9.25 10.98
C TYR A 33 16.53 8.60 9.59
N PRO A 34 16.58 9.39 8.50
CA PRO A 34 16.63 8.86 7.16
C PRO A 34 18.06 8.41 6.82
N TYR A 35 18.31 7.13 6.92
CA TYR A 35 19.59 6.54 6.59
C TYR A 35 19.72 6.26 5.10
N TYR A 36 20.90 6.52 4.52
CA TYR A 36 21.21 6.19 3.14
C TYR A 36 22.18 5.03 2.99
N GLU A 37 23.05 4.81 3.96
CA GLU A 37 24.17 3.87 3.82
C GLU A 37 24.41 2.99 5.04
N TYR A 38 23.70 3.19 6.14
CA TYR A 38 24.03 2.54 7.40
C TYR A 38 23.12 1.35 7.74
N MET A 39 21.86 1.58 8.01
CA MET A 39 20.88 0.52 8.32
C MET A 39 19.82 0.34 7.25
N TYR A 40 19.47 1.43 6.58
CA TYR A 40 18.40 1.46 5.57
C TYR A 40 18.92 2.13 4.30
N ARG A 41 18.25 1.84 3.21
CA ARG A 41 18.52 2.53 1.95
C ARG A 41 17.35 3.45 1.63
N GLU A 42 17.61 4.75 1.50
CA GLU A 42 16.62 5.76 1.12
C GLU A 42 15.37 5.75 2.01
N ALA A 43 15.53 5.47 3.32
CA ALA A 43 14.43 5.24 4.22
C ALA A 43 14.83 5.44 5.68
N ASN A 44 13.83 5.46 6.55
CA ASN A 44 14.00 5.27 7.98
C ASN A 44 13.39 3.94 8.44
N ALA A 45 13.41 3.67 9.74
CA ALA A 45 12.90 2.44 10.30
C ALA A 45 11.38 2.24 10.04
N TRP A 46 10.60 3.31 10.02
CA TRP A 46 9.15 3.26 9.76
C TRP A 46 8.86 2.87 8.32
N GLN A 47 9.60 3.43 7.36
CA GLN A 47 9.45 3.17 5.93
C GLN A 47 9.93 1.78 5.51
N GLN A 48 10.71 1.10 6.33
CA GLN A 48 11.15 -0.28 6.09
C GLN A 48 10.38 -1.33 6.90
N ALA A 49 9.61 -0.92 7.92
CA ALA A 49 9.01 -1.83 8.89
C ALA A 49 7.96 -2.77 8.28
N PHE A 50 7.27 -2.34 7.23
CA PHE A 50 6.08 -3.01 6.72
C PHE A 50 6.26 -3.66 5.34
N PHE A 51 7.47 -3.68 4.80
CA PHE A 51 7.76 -4.21 3.47
C PHE A 51 7.98 -5.72 3.48
N ALA A 52 6.90 -6.50 3.42
CA ALA A 52 6.94 -7.95 3.22
C ALA A 52 5.71 -8.41 2.40
N PRO A 53 5.51 -7.91 1.15
CA PRO A 53 4.31 -8.20 0.38
C PRO A 53 4.15 -9.68 0.03
N HIS A 54 5.21 -10.46 0.09
CA HIS A 54 5.24 -11.91 -0.14
C HIS A 54 4.85 -12.75 1.08
N ASP A 55 4.76 -12.19 2.28
CA ASP A 55 4.47 -12.88 3.55
C ASP A 55 3.75 -11.96 4.54
N THR A 56 2.63 -11.37 4.12
CA THR A 56 1.87 -10.38 4.92
C THR A 56 1.39 -10.96 6.25
N GLU A 57 0.88 -12.20 6.23
CA GLU A 57 0.46 -12.87 7.48
C GLU A 57 1.64 -13.14 8.41
N GLY A 58 2.80 -13.48 7.84
CA GLY A 58 4.03 -13.65 8.61
C GLY A 58 4.55 -12.33 9.20
N LEU A 59 4.36 -11.21 8.51
CA LEU A 59 4.67 -9.87 9.01
C LEU A 59 3.72 -9.49 10.16
N ILE A 60 2.41 -9.66 9.98
CA ILE A 60 1.40 -9.43 11.02
C ILE A 60 1.69 -10.29 12.25
N GLY A 61 2.08 -11.55 12.05
CA GLY A 61 2.41 -12.51 13.11
C GLY A 61 3.66 -12.17 13.93
N LEU A 62 4.46 -11.16 13.56
CA LEU A 62 5.55 -10.65 14.40
C LEU A 62 5.05 -9.80 15.57
N TYR A 63 3.84 -9.31 15.50
CA TYR A 63 3.21 -8.49 16.53
C TYR A 63 2.34 -9.36 17.47
N PRO A 64 2.11 -8.93 18.71
CA PRO A 64 1.32 -9.68 19.68
C PRO A 64 -0.13 -9.99 19.24
N SER A 65 -0.69 -9.14 18.39
CA SER A 65 -2.04 -9.32 17.82
C SER A 65 -2.22 -8.46 16.55
N ARG A 66 -3.30 -8.70 15.79
CA ARG A 66 -3.69 -7.86 14.63
C ARG A 66 -3.97 -6.41 15.04
N GLU A 67 -4.51 -6.19 16.23
CA GLU A 67 -4.76 -4.87 16.79
C GLU A 67 -3.44 -4.16 17.10
N ALA A 68 -2.45 -4.86 17.66
CA ALA A 68 -1.11 -4.32 17.93
C ALA A 68 -0.39 -3.96 16.62
N PHE A 69 -0.49 -4.81 15.59
CA PHE A 69 0.00 -4.48 14.25
C PHE A 69 -0.69 -3.23 13.69
N GLY A 70 -2.03 -3.16 13.77
CA GLY A 70 -2.81 -2.01 13.32
C GLY A 70 -2.45 -0.72 14.06
N ALA A 71 -2.21 -0.80 15.36
CA ALA A 71 -1.75 0.36 16.16
C ALA A 71 -0.35 0.84 15.75
N GLN A 72 0.55 -0.07 15.38
CA GLN A 72 1.87 0.31 14.86
C GLN A 72 1.76 0.91 13.45
N LEU A 73 0.89 0.35 12.61
CA LEU A 73 0.59 0.91 11.28
C LEU A 73 -0.05 2.32 11.38
N ASP A 74 -0.94 2.54 12.35
CA ASP A 74 -1.50 3.88 12.61
C ASP A 74 -0.42 4.90 12.99
N LYS A 75 0.62 4.48 13.71
CA LYS A 75 1.76 5.35 14.04
C LYS A 75 2.54 5.77 12.80
N LEU A 76 2.75 4.86 11.84
CA LEU A 76 3.39 5.20 10.57
C LEU A 76 2.71 6.42 9.91
N PHE A 77 1.37 6.42 9.86
CA PHE A 77 0.59 7.48 9.22
C PHE A 77 0.31 8.70 10.12
N SER A 78 0.72 8.70 11.38
CA SER A 78 0.41 9.77 12.35
C SER A 78 1.62 10.45 12.98
N ILE A 79 2.77 9.77 13.11
CA ILE A 79 4.00 10.37 13.66
C ILE A 79 4.52 11.40 12.66
N PRO A 80 4.62 12.69 13.03
CA PRO A 80 5.03 13.71 12.08
C PRO A 80 6.44 13.49 11.55
N TRP A 81 6.64 13.75 10.26
CA TRP A 81 7.97 13.84 9.66
C TRP A 81 8.75 15.00 10.29
N LYS A 82 10.00 14.76 10.69
CA LYS A 82 10.83 15.76 11.38
C LYS A 82 11.39 16.86 10.46
N GLY A 83 11.10 16.82 9.15
CA GLY A 83 11.54 17.82 8.20
C GLY A 83 13.02 17.69 7.81
N TYR A 84 13.60 16.48 7.92
CA TYR A 84 14.90 16.23 7.35
C TYR A 84 14.89 16.48 5.84
N GLU A 85 15.90 17.19 5.34
CA GLU A 85 16.12 17.31 3.90
C GLU A 85 16.66 15.98 3.36
N VAL A 86 15.96 15.43 2.40
CA VAL A 86 16.33 14.14 1.79
C VAL A 86 16.02 14.20 0.30
N ASP A 87 16.96 13.73 -0.51
CA ASP A 87 16.93 13.95 -1.95
C ASP A 87 15.77 13.22 -2.67
N ASN A 88 15.36 12.04 -2.18
CA ASN A 88 14.41 11.18 -2.90
C ASN A 88 13.14 10.87 -2.09
N LEU A 89 12.89 11.55 -0.99
CA LEU A 89 11.74 11.32 -0.13
C LEU A 89 10.78 12.50 -0.19
N SER A 90 9.51 12.24 -0.54
CA SER A 90 8.46 13.25 -0.65
C SER A 90 7.07 12.60 -0.56
N GLY A 91 6.01 13.41 -0.48
CA GLY A 91 4.65 12.88 -0.37
C GLY A 91 4.39 12.19 0.97
N PHE A 92 4.67 12.91 2.08
CA PHE A 92 4.56 12.34 3.41
C PHE A 92 3.15 12.37 3.99
N ILE A 93 2.75 11.25 4.61
CA ILE A 93 1.64 11.16 5.55
C ILE A 93 2.22 10.57 6.84
N GLY A 94 2.51 11.41 7.83
CA GLY A 94 3.31 10.98 8.97
C GLY A 94 4.71 10.56 8.54
N GLN A 95 5.11 9.31 8.80
CA GLN A 95 6.37 8.74 8.37
C GLN A 95 6.26 7.97 7.03
N TYR A 96 5.04 7.68 6.56
CA TYR A 96 4.81 7.10 5.23
C TYR A 96 5.30 8.05 4.14
N CYS A 97 6.01 7.51 3.15
CA CYS A 97 6.60 8.28 2.06
C CYS A 97 6.09 7.76 0.71
N HIS A 98 5.09 8.43 0.12
CA HIS A 98 4.54 8.01 -1.17
C HIS A 98 5.54 8.16 -2.33
N GLY A 99 6.47 9.09 -2.24
CA GLY A 99 7.50 9.30 -3.25
C GLY A 99 8.57 8.21 -3.29
N ASN A 100 8.50 7.20 -2.40
CA ASN A 100 9.40 6.06 -2.39
C ASN A 100 8.59 4.75 -2.54
N GLN A 101 8.80 4.03 -3.62
CA GLN A 101 7.97 2.92 -4.09
C GLN A 101 7.82 1.75 -3.09
N PRO A 102 8.81 1.38 -2.25
CA PRO A 102 8.61 0.33 -1.25
C PRO A 102 7.43 0.59 -0.30
N ASP A 103 7.05 1.84 -0.08
CA ASP A 103 5.96 2.21 0.81
C ASP A 103 4.56 2.05 0.16
N HIS A 104 4.47 1.93 -1.15
CA HIS A 104 3.22 1.95 -1.92
C HIS A 104 2.20 0.89 -1.48
N GLY A 105 2.65 -0.24 -0.96
CA GLY A 105 1.80 -1.29 -0.41
C GLY A 105 1.21 -1.00 0.97
N PHE A 106 1.78 -0.06 1.75
CA PHE A 106 1.45 0.09 3.17
C PHE A 106 0.01 0.56 3.44
N PRO A 107 -0.58 1.47 2.65
CA PRO A 107 -2.00 1.82 2.82
C PRO A 107 -2.94 0.63 2.74
N TYR A 108 -2.57 -0.43 1.98
CA TYR A 108 -3.41 -1.62 1.78
C TYR A 108 -3.31 -2.65 2.91
N LEU A 109 -2.33 -2.53 3.81
CA LEU A 109 -2.17 -3.45 4.94
C LEU A 109 -3.42 -3.49 5.85
N TYR A 110 -4.20 -2.43 5.86
CA TYR A 110 -5.47 -2.39 6.59
C TYR A 110 -6.52 -3.38 6.06
N TYR A 111 -6.44 -3.80 4.78
CA TYR A 111 -7.31 -4.84 4.24
C TYR A 111 -7.10 -6.20 4.93
N PHE A 112 -5.86 -6.51 5.30
CA PHE A 112 -5.50 -7.77 5.95
C PHE A 112 -5.90 -7.83 7.42
N ILE A 113 -6.24 -6.71 8.02
CA ILE A 113 -6.68 -6.63 9.44
C ILE A 113 -8.14 -6.17 9.60
N GLY A 114 -8.93 -6.18 8.51
CA GLY A 114 -10.35 -5.86 8.54
C GLY A 114 -10.69 -4.37 8.73
N ARG A 115 -9.75 -3.47 8.39
CA ARG A 115 -9.89 -2.00 8.52
C ARG A 115 -9.83 -1.31 7.15
N GLN A 116 -10.44 -1.89 6.14
CA GLN A 116 -10.41 -1.44 4.75
C GLN A 116 -10.90 0.01 4.55
N GLU A 117 -11.79 0.50 5.40
CA GLU A 117 -12.24 1.90 5.33
C GLU A 117 -11.09 2.88 5.58
N ARG A 118 -10.19 2.53 6.54
CA ARG A 118 -8.99 3.33 6.78
C ARG A 118 -8.03 3.32 5.60
N SER A 119 -7.89 2.17 4.92
CA SER A 119 -7.16 2.08 3.66
C SER A 119 -7.74 3.04 2.63
N GLN A 120 -9.06 3.00 2.38
CA GLN A 120 -9.71 3.84 1.38
C GLN A 120 -9.53 5.34 1.68
N GLU A 121 -9.61 5.78 2.94
CA GLU A 121 -9.34 7.17 3.33
C GLU A 121 -7.92 7.61 2.94
N LEU A 122 -6.91 6.75 3.18
CA LEU A 122 -5.53 7.03 2.81
C LEU A 122 -5.34 7.06 1.28
N LEU A 123 -5.92 6.10 0.56
CA LEU A 123 -5.86 6.05 -0.90
C LEU A 123 -6.48 7.29 -1.53
N ASP A 124 -7.63 7.72 -1.06
CA ASP A 124 -8.29 8.93 -1.53
C ASP A 124 -7.45 10.18 -1.27
N HIS A 125 -6.83 10.27 -0.09
CA HIS A 125 -5.92 11.37 0.23
C HIS A 125 -4.69 11.38 -0.70
N ILE A 126 -4.09 10.22 -0.97
CA ILE A 126 -2.93 10.10 -1.85
C ILE A 126 -3.29 10.50 -3.28
N LEU A 127 -4.41 9.99 -3.81
CA LEU A 127 -4.90 10.31 -5.15
C LEU A 127 -5.17 11.81 -5.33
N ASP A 128 -5.70 12.48 -4.30
CA ASP A 128 -6.04 13.91 -4.33
C ASP A 128 -4.80 14.80 -4.17
N ARG A 129 -3.82 14.39 -3.37
CA ARG A 129 -2.75 15.28 -2.92
C ARG A 129 -1.39 15.04 -3.55
N PHE A 130 -1.10 13.80 -3.99
CA PHE A 130 0.24 13.42 -4.41
C PHE A 130 0.38 13.22 -5.91
N TYR A 131 -0.70 13.43 -6.64
CA TYR A 131 -0.72 13.44 -8.10
C TYR A 131 -1.35 14.74 -8.59
N GLY A 132 -0.80 15.29 -9.65
CA GLY A 132 -1.24 16.58 -10.18
C GLY A 132 -1.13 16.68 -11.69
N MET A 133 -1.59 17.79 -12.21
CA MET A 133 -1.52 18.11 -13.63
C MET A 133 -1.01 19.53 -13.84
N GLY A 134 -0.36 19.75 -14.99
CA GLY A 134 0.10 21.05 -15.41
C GLY A 134 1.51 21.43 -14.93
N PRO A 135 2.06 22.54 -15.45
CA PRO A 135 3.45 22.92 -15.23
C PRO A 135 3.74 23.43 -13.81
N GLU A 136 2.71 23.83 -13.07
CA GLU A 136 2.83 24.36 -11.71
C GLU A 136 2.57 23.34 -10.61
N GLY A 137 2.07 22.15 -10.97
CA GLY A 137 1.85 21.02 -10.07
C GLY A 137 2.92 19.97 -10.23
N LEU A 138 3.36 19.36 -9.13
CA LEU A 138 4.08 18.10 -9.23
C LEU A 138 3.13 17.06 -9.82
N ALA A 139 3.45 16.55 -11.00
CA ALA A 139 2.66 15.47 -11.61
C ALA A 139 2.74 14.20 -10.77
N LEU A 140 3.92 13.93 -10.18
CA LEU A 140 4.22 12.81 -9.31
C LEU A 140 4.93 13.33 -8.05
N SER A 141 4.70 12.71 -6.91
CA SER A 141 5.37 13.07 -5.65
C SER A 141 6.77 12.44 -5.50
N GLY A 142 7.29 11.80 -6.53
CA GLY A 142 8.59 11.18 -6.58
C GLY A 142 9.01 10.89 -8.00
N MET A 143 10.09 10.14 -8.18
CA MET A 143 10.51 9.65 -9.50
C MET A 143 9.57 8.53 -9.95
N ASP A 144 9.28 8.47 -11.24
CA ASP A 144 8.34 7.46 -11.78
C ASP A 144 8.88 6.03 -11.72
N ASP A 145 10.20 5.87 -11.68
CA ASP A 145 10.93 4.60 -11.53
C ASP A 145 10.35 3.48 -12.41
N ALA A 146 10.57 3.63 -13.71
CA ALA A 146 10.12 2.69 -14.74
C ALA A 146 8.58 2.54 -14.82
N GLY A 147 7.84 3.58 -14.45
CA GLY A 147 6.38 3.60 -14.54
C GLY A 147 5.67 3.12 -13.27
N GLU A 148 6.38 2.90 -12.16
CA GLU A 148 5.77 2.37 -10.94
C GLU A 148 4.80 3.37 -10.30
N MET A 149 5.20 4.65 -10.16
CA MET A 149 4.32 5.71 -9.64
C MET A 149 3.08 5.92 -10.51
N SER A 150 3.26 5.94 -11.84
CA SER A 150 2.17 6.06 -12.81
C SER A 150 1.24 4.85 -12.75
N SER A 151 1.78 3.64 -12.65
CA SER A 151 1.02 2.40 -12.54
C SER A 151 0.21 2.35 -11.26
N TRP A 152 0.79 2.79 -10.13
CA TRP A 152 0.07 2.87 -8.86
C TRP A 152 -1.17 3.76 -8.98
N TYR A 153 -1.03 4.95 -9.60
CA TYR A 153 -2.16 5.85 -9.85
C TYR A 153 -3.23 5.19 -10.72
N VAL A 154 -2.83 4.60 -11.85
CA VAL A 154 -3.77 3.98 -12.81
C VAL A 154 -4.53 2.84 -12.15
N PHE A 155 -3.85 1.94 -11.44
CA PHE A 155 -4.51 0.84 -10.74
C PHE A 155 -5.51 1.33 -9.70
N ASN A 156 -5.17 2.33 -8.90
CA ASN A 156 -6.10 2.90 -7.94
C ASN A 156 -7.27 3.63 -8.60
N ALA A 157 -7.00 4.36 -9.68
CA ALA A 157 -8.04 5.06 -10.43
C ALA A 157 -9.10 4.11 -11.02
N ILE A 158 -8.70 2.89 -11.39
CA ILE A 158 -9.62 1.85 -11.87
C ILE A 158 -10.23 0.97 -10.77
N GLY A 159 -9.79 1.13 -9.52
CA GLY A 159 -10.35 0.41 -8.37
C GLY A 159 -9.72 -0.94 -8.08
N LEU A 160 -8.47 -1.14 -8.47
CA LEU A 160 -7.70 -2.37 -8.26
C LEU A 160 -6.31 -2.06 -7.72
N TYR A 161 -5.68 -3.03 -7.06
CA TYR A 161 -4.26 -2.99 -6.74
C TYR A 161 -3.64 -4.37 -6.65
N THR A 162 -2.48 -4.56 -7.28
CA THR A 162 -1.68 -5.78 -7.21
C THR A 162 -0.79 -5.71 -5.98
N TYR A 163 -1.19 -6.33 -4.88
CA TYR A 163 -0.44 -6.22 -3.63
C TYR A 163 0.78 -7.14 -3.59
N SER A 164 0.57 -8.43 -3.86
CA SER A 164 1.64 -9.43 -3.90
C SER A 164 2.02 -9.73 -5.36
N PRO A 165 3.29 -9.60 -5.74
CA PRO A 165 3.70 -9.86 -7.12
C PRO A 165 3.65 -11.36 -7.50
N ALA A 166 3.49 -12.25 -6.51
CA ALA A 166 3.41 -13.69 -6.72
C ALA A 166 1.96 -14.21 -6.82
N ASP A 167 1.00 -13.43 -6.37
CA ASP A 167 -0.40 -13.84 -6.32
C ASP A 167 -1.18 -13.18 -7.46
N PRO A 168 -1.84 -13.95 -8.34
CA PRO A 168 -2.60 -13.43 -9.46
C PRO A 168 -3.99 -12.93 -9.00
N GLU A 169 -3.99 -12.02 -8.04
CA GLU A 169 -5.18 -11.39 -7.48
C GLU A 169 -5.00 -9.89 -7.24
N TYR A 170 -6.10 -9.21 -7.08
CA TYR A 170 -6.15 -7.77 -6.85
C TYR A 170 -6.97 -7.45 -5.62
N ILE A 171 -6.50 -6.49 -4.83
CA ILE A 171 -7.32 -5.81 -3.84
C ILE A 171 -8.30 -4.91 -4.59
N VAL A 172 -9.58 -4.99 -4.22
CA VAL A 172 -10.63 -4.14 -4.77
C VAL A 172 -10.76 -2.88 -3.92
N THR A 173 -10.59 -1.72 -4.57
CA THR A 173 -10.74 -0.39 -3.98
C THR A 173 -11.89 0.36 -4.66
N VAL A 174 -12.20 1.57 -4.23
CA VAL A 174 -13.23 2.37 -4.90
C VAL A 174 -12.64 3.09 -6.11
N PRO A 175 -13.08 2.82 -7.35
CA PRO A 175 -12.58 3.51 -8.52
C PRO A 175 -12.94 5.00 -8.53
N LEU A 176 -12.18 5.80 -9.27
CA LEU A 176 -12.49 7.20 -9.54
C LEU A 176 -13.61 7.35 -10.58
N PHE A 177 -13.83 6.33 -11.39
CA PHE A 177 -14.77 6.34 -12.52
C PHE A 177 -15.97 5.44 -12.23
N ASP A 178 -17.13 5.80 -12.77
CA ASP A 178 -18.34 4.96 -12.67
C ASP A 178 -18.22 3.69 -13.52
N LYS A 179 -17.51 3.79 -14.65
CA LYS A 179 -17.25 2.66 -15.57
C LYS A 179 -15.83 2.68 -16.08
N VAL A 180 -15.21 1.51 -16.07
CA VAL A 180 -13.86 1.29 -16.60
C VAL A 180 -13.91 0.10 -17.53
N ALA A 181 -13.23 0.21 -18.68
CA ALA A 181 -12.97 -0.89 -19.58
C ALA A 181 -11.46 -0.97 -19.85
N VAL A 182 -10.85 -2.11 -19.57
CA VAL A 182 -9.44 -2.38 -19.83
C VAL A 182 -9.34 -3.43 -20.93
N THR A 183 -8.62 -3.11 -22.00
CA THR A 183 -8.30 -4.08 -23.06
C THR A 183 -6.87 -4.58 -22.82
N LEU A 184 -6.72 -5.89 -22.63
CA LEU A 184 -5.44 -6.54 -22.40
C LEU A 184 -4.71 -6.82 -23.72
N GLY A 185 -3.42 -7.14 -23.64
CA GLY A 185 -2.58 -7.41 -24.81
C GLY A 185 -3.01 -8.59 -25.68
N ASP A 186 -3.73 -9.54 -25.13
CA ASP A 186 -4.34 -10.69 -25.82
C ASP A 186 -5.72 -10.37 -26.46
N GLY A 187 -6.20 -9.12 -26.29
CA GLY A 187 -7.50 -8.66 -26.77
C GLY A 187 -8.67 -8.94 -25.82
N SER A 188 -8.45 -9.64 -24.71
CA SER A 188 -9.47 -9.82 -23.67
C SER A 188 -9.79 -8.47 -22.98
N ARG A 189 -10.95 -8.40 -22.34
CA ARG A 189 -11.42 -7.17 -21.71
C ARG A 189 -11.90 -7.40 -20.30
N TRP A 190 -11.52 -6.49 -19.42
CA TRP A 190 -12.14 -6.34 -18.11
C TRP A 190 -13.14 -5.19 -18.13
N SER A 191 -14.24 -5.38 -17.45
CA SER A 191 -15.24 -4.35 -17.21
C SER A 191 -15.39 -4.18 -15.71
N ILE A 192 -15.23 -2.92 -15.23
CA ILE A 192 -15.38 -2.58 -13.82
C ILE A 192 -16.46 -1.49 -13.75
N ARG A 193 -17.39 -1.66 -12.83
CA ARG A 193 -18.48 -0.70 -12.66
C ARG A 193 -18.70 -0.39 -11.18
N ARG A 194 -18.74 0.90 -10.86
CA ARG A 194 -19.17 1.38 -9.55
C ARG A 194 -20.68 1.59 -9.55
N GLU A 195 -21.35 1.11 -8.52
CA GLU A 195 -22.76 1.36 -8.24
C GLU A 195 -22.92 2.12 -6.93
N GLY A 196 -23.68 3.21 -6.97
CA GLY A 196 -23.92 4.08 -5.82
C GLY A 196 -22.97 5.27 -5.77
N THR A 197 -23.04 5.99 -4.65
CA THR A 197 -22.26 7.20 -4.38
C THR A 197 -21.36 6.99 -3.17
N GLY A 198 -20.40 7.89 -2.97
CA GLY A 198 -19.48 7.80 -1.83
C GLY A 198 -18.32 6.84 -2.04
N ARG A 199 -17.52 6.64 -0.95
CA ARG A 199 -16.23 5.98 -0.99
C ARG A 199 -16.15 4.77 -0.04
N ARG A 200 -17.29 4.28 0.45
CA ARG A 200 -17.39 3.08 1.28
C ARG A 200 -17.93 1.93 0.45
N ILE A 201 -17.16 0.85 0.33
CA ILE A 201 -17.61 -0.38 -0.35
C ILE A 201 -18.63 -1.09 0.53
N THR A 202 -19.79 -1.41 -0.03
CA THR A 202 -20.87 -2.15 0.62
C THR A 202 -21.07 -3.55 0.07
N GLY A 203 -20.52 -3.82 -1.12
CA GLY A 203 -20.56 -5.14 -1.75
C GLY A 203 -19.71 -5.19 -2.99
N ILE A 204 -19.24 -6.39 -3.30
CA ILE A 204 -18.44 -6.67 -4.51
C ILE A 204 -19.03 -7.91 -5.17
N THR A 205 -19.27 -7.84 -6.49
CA THR A 205 -19.63 -9.00 -7.30
C THR A 205 -18.74 -9.08 -8.53
N CYS A 206 -18.41 -10.28 -9.00
CA CYS A 206 -17.68 -10.51 -10.22
C CYS A 206 -18.40 -11.55 -11.06
N GLY A 207 -18.75 -11.21 -12.32
CA GLY A 207 -19.55 -12.08 -13.19
C GLY A 207 -20.92 -12.45 -12.58
N GLY A 208 -21.52 -11.54 -11.79
CA GLY A 208 -22.79 -11.74 -11.09
C GLY A 208 -22.70 -12.54 -9.79
N ASN A 209 -21.54 -13.05 -9.42
CA ASN A 209 -21.34 -13.82 -8.17
C ASN A 209 -20.74 -12.91 -7.08
N PRO A 210 -21.20 -13.03 -5.82
CA PRO A 210 -20.59 -12.30 -4.71
C PRO A 210 -19.11 -12.69 -4.54
N VAL A 211 -18.27 -11.68 -4.29
CA VAL A 211 -16.88 -11.86 -3.90
C VAL A 211 -16.80 -11.90 -2.38
N GLY A 212 -16.25 -12.99 -1.84
CA GLY A 212 -16.06 -13.17 -0.41
C GLY A 212 -14.84 -12.39 0.09
N GLY A 213 -15.04 -11.15 0.54
CA GLY A 213 -13.97 -10.29 1.02
C GLY A 213 -13.59 -9.20 -0.01
N TRP A 214 -12.29 -8.90 -0.09
CA TRP A 214 -11.77 -7.72 -0.80
C TRP A 214 -10.85 -8.06 -1.98
N PHE A 215 -10.69 -9.34 -2.28
CA PHE A 215 -9.73 -9.81 -3.27
C PHE A 215 -10.46 -10.46 -4.45
N VAL A 216 -10.04 -10.13 -5.66
CA VAL A 216 -10.55 -10.73 -6.89
C VAL A 216 -9.41 -11.30 -7.71
N SER A 217 -9.55 -12.55 -8.18
CA SER A 217 -8.50 -13.17 -8.99
C SER A 217 -8.47 -12.59 -10.41
N HIS A 218 -7.30 -12.62 -11.04
CA HIS A 218 -7.11 -12.25 -12.44
C HIS A 218 -8.06 -13.02 -13.37
N ASP A 219 -8.20 -14.32 -13.14
CA ASP A 219 -9.09 -15.17 -13.91
C ASP A 219 -10.57 -14.81 -13.78
N ALA A 220 -10.99 -14.34 -12.61
CA ALA A 220 -12.38 -13.92 -12.40
C ALA A 220 -12.69 -12.62 -13.17
N LEU A 221 -11.77 -11.68 -13.22
CA LEU A 221 -11.91 -10.44 -14.00
C LEU A 221 -12.06 -10.70 -15.49
N GLY A 222 -11.41 -11.75 -16.01
CA GLY A 222 -11.54 -12.18 -17.41
C GLY A 222 -12.88 -12.83 -17.75
N LYS A 223 -13.67 -13.25 -16.74
CA LYS A 223 -14.93 -14.01 -16.93
C LYS A 223 -16.19 -13.19 -16.77
N GLY A 224 -16.10 -11.95 -16.29
CA GLY A 224 -17.28 -11.14 -16.13
C GLY A 224 -17.02 -9.74 -15.55
N GLU A 225 -18.05 -8.93 -15.50
CA GLU A 225 -17.97 -7.58 -14.96
C GLU A 225 -17.72 -7.60 -13.45
N LEU A 226 -16.75 -6.82 -12.99
CA LEU A 226 -16.58 -6.48 -11.58
C LEU A 226 -17.49 -5.33 -11.23
N VAL A 227 -18.41 -5.54 -10.29
CA VAL A 227 -19.29 -4.50 -9.79
C VAL A 227 -18.94 -4.19 -8.34
N ILE A 228 -18.72 -2.92 -8.05
CA ILE A 228 -18.35 -2.40 -6.75
C ILE A 228 -19.49 -1.51 -6.27
N ALA A 229 -20.29 -2.02 -5.34
CA ALA A 229 -21.36 -1.26 -4.72
C ALA A 229 -20.79 -0.34 -3.64
N THR A 230 -21.18 0.94 -3.65
CA THR A 230 -20.68 1.94 -2.70
C THR A 230 -21.80 2.72 -2.06
N SER A 231 -21.55 3.28 -0.88
CA SER A 231 -22.44 4.23 -0.20
C SER A 231 -21.65 5.42 0.36
N GLU A 232 -22.36 6.50 0.56
CA GLU A 232 -21.98 7.49 1.57
C GLU A 232 -22.14 6.84 2.94
N LYS A 233 -21.43 7.32 3.96
CA LYS A 233 -21.43 6.70 5.31
C LYS A 233 -22.80 6.24 5.78
#